data_1e86fb059920d9a6f9f13e16fa919c59
#
_entry.id   1e86fb059920d9a6f9f13e16fa919c59
#
_cell.length_a   1.000
_cell.length_b   1.000
_cell.length_c   1.000
_cell.angle_alpha   90.00
_cell.angle_beta   90.00
_cell.angle_gamma   90.00
#
_symmetry.space_group_name_H-M   'P 1'
#
loop_
_entity.id
_entity.type
_entity.pdbx_description
1 polymer ?
#
loop_
_entity_poly.entity_id
_entity_poly.type
_entity_poly.pdbx_seq_one_letter_code
_entity_poly.pdbx_strand_id
1 'polypeptide(L)'
;ALGIGRTFQEMRLWRHMSVLEHVKMARYSKLTYGLFGAFLDSPRRRHEEKESTAKAMDYLELFGVDQFAHQLVTNLPYGAQRRVEMARALATDPKVLLLDEPTVGMTPEELMDMILVVRKAHERFNLAIFLIEHRLRVVRELCQNVQTLVFGEVIVEGTPDEVQNNPKVIEAYIGDKEIDF
;
A
#
# COMPACT_ATOMS: atom_id res chain seq x y z
N ALA A 1 0.01 -10.00 16.46
CA ALA A 1 0.11 -8.91 15.49
C ALA A 1 -1.05 -7.94 15.76
N LEU A 2 -0.80 -6.62 15.69
CA LEU A 2 -1.81 -5.57 15.97
C LEU A 2 -2.83 -5.39 14.82
N GLY A 3 -2.68 -6.13 13.71
CA GLY A 3 -3.56 -6.02 12.54
C GLY A 3 -3.36 -4.73 11.75
N ILE A 4 -2.15 -4.16 11.77
CA ILE A 4 -1.78 -2.95 11.04
C ILE A 4 -0.75 -3.31 9.97
N GLY A 5 -1.05 -2.99 8.72
CA GLY A 5 -0.10 -2.98 7.59
C GLY A 5 0.34 -1.55 7.29
N ARG A 6 1.58 -1.36 6.86
CA ARG A 6 2.10 -0.02 6.53
C ARG A 6 3.00 -0.06 5.31
N THR A 7 2.85 0.91 4.42
CA THR A 7 3.86 1.30 3.44
C THR A 7 4.71 2.44 3.98
N PHE A 8 5.82 2.73 3.31
CA PHE A 8 6.71 3.82 3.71
C PHE A 8 6.89 4.77 2.53
N GLN A 9 7.20 6.02 2.80
CA GLN A 9 7.49 7.02 1.77
C GLN A 9 8.64 6.55 0.88
N GLU A 10 9.74 6.08 1.48
CA GLU A 10 10.82 5.40 0.75
C GLU A 10 10.52 3.90 0.63
N MET A 11 10.59 3.38 -0.60
CA MET A 11 10.37 1.96 -0.85
C MET A 11 11.44 1.10 -0.17
N ARG A 12 10.99 0.18 0.70
CA ARG A 12 11.86 -0.77 1.41
C ARG A 12 11.73 -2.16 0.79
N LEU A 13 12.25 -2.30 -0.43
CA LEU A 13 12.29 -3.57 -1.15
C LEU A 13 13.71 -4.14 -1.16
N TRP A 14 13.84 -5.45 -0.97
CA TRP A 14 15.14 -6.14 -1.00
C TRP A 14 15.57 -6.44 -2.43
N ARG A 15 16.70 -5.90 -2.85
CA ARG A 15 17.17 -5.91 -4.24
C ARG A 15 17.38 -7.30 -4.83
N HIS A 16 17.63 -8.30 -4.00
CA HIS A 16 17.98 -9.68 -4.40
C HIS A 16 16.84 -10.66 -4.27
N MET A 17 15.61 -10.16 -4.02
CA MET A 17 14.42 -10.98 -3.91
C MET A 17 13.50 -10.78 -5.09
N SER A 18 12.83 -11.86 -5.50
CA SER A 18 11.75 -11.79 -6.48
C SER A 18 10.52 -11.10 -5.90
N VAL A 19 9.64 -10.66 -6.77
CA VAL A 19 8.35 -10.04 -6.41
C VAL A 19 7.53 -10.97 -5.50
N LEU A 20 7.43 -12.25 -5.87
CA LEU A 20 6.70 -13.24 -5.08
C LEU A 20 7.31 -13.46 -3.69
N GLU A 21 8.64 -13.54 -3.60
CA GLU A 21 9.34 -13.69 -2.32
C GLU A 21 9.08 -12.53 -1.37
N HIS A 22 8.98 -11.28 -1.86
CA HIS A 22 8.64 -10.11 -1.06
C HIS A 22 7.28 -10.25 -0.39
N VAL A 23 6.27 -10.70 -1.14
CA VAL A 23 4.91 -10.84 -0.62
C VAL A 23 4.81 -12.07 0.30
N LYS A 24 5.45 -13.18 -0.06
CA LYS A 24 5.55 -14.37 0.79
C LYS A 24 6.24 -14.06 2.12
N MET A 25 7.31 -13.26 2.14
CA MET A 25 8.01 -12.90 3.37
C MET A 25 7.08 -12.21 4.37
N ALA A 26 6.19 -11.34 3.94
CA ALA A 26 5.20 -10.70 4.80
C ALA A 26 4.24 -11.72 5.45
N ARG A 27 4.05 -12.89 4.85
CA ARG A 27 3.20 -13.97 5.35
C ARG A 27 3.88 -14.93 6.31
N TYR A 28 5.20 -14.86 6.49
CA TYR A 28 5.90 -15.76 7.43
C TYR A 28 5.34 -15.71 8.85
N SER A 29 4.84 -14.58 9.30
CA SER A 29 4.21 -14.45 10.61
C SER A 29 2.91 -15.26 10.77
N LYS A 30 2.35 -15.75 9.66
CA LYS A 30 1.11 -16.56 9.61
C LYS A 30 1.38 -18.07 9.55
N LEU A 31 2.62 -18.46 9.27
CA LEU A 31 3.00 -19.86 9.22
C LEU A 31 3.09 -20.44 10.64
N THR A 32 2.57 -21.64 10.81
CA THR A 32 2.44 -22.26 12.13
C THR A 32 3.54 -23.29 12.43
N TYR A 33 4.30 -23.69 11.41
CA TYR A 33 5.46 -24.54 11.63
C TYR A 33 6.60 -23.72 12.25
N GLY A 34 7.03 -24.09 13.46
CA GLY A 34 8.16 -23.43 14.14
C GLY A 34 9.50 -23.71 13.48
N LEU A 35 10.60 -23.17 14.05
CA LEU A 35 11.97 -23.34 13.53
C LEU A 35 12.33 -24.80 13.26
N PHE A 36 11.95 -25.75 14.10
CA PHE A 36 12.17 -27.17 13.87
C PHE A 36 11.38 -27.71 12.68
N GLY A 37 10.15 -27.25 12.46
CA GLY A 37 9.33 -27.59 11.30
C GLY A 37 9.88 -27.04 9.99
N ALA A 38 10.68 -25.99 10.04
CA ALA A 38 11.32 -25.42 8.85
C ALA A 38 12.42 -26.33 8.29
N PHE A 39 13.09 -27.10 9.15
CA PHE A 39 14.12 -28.08 8.75
C PHE A 39 13.54 -29.42 8.31
N LEU A 40 12.33 -29.76 8.74
CA LEU A 40 11.66 -31.00 8.40
C LEU A 40 10.76 -30.79 7.17
N ASP A 41 10.98 -31.56 6.12
CA ASP A 41 10.13 -31.55 4.91
C ASP A 41 8.81 -32.30 5.17
N SER A 42 7.98 -31.76 6.04
CA SER A 42 6.71 -32.37 6.45
C SER A 42 5.57 -32.04 5.46
N PRO A 43 4.58 -32.94 5.31
CA PRO A 43 3.39 -32.66 4.49
C PRO A 43 2.65 -31.38 4.91
N ARG A 44 2.63 -31.07 6.22
CA ARG A 44 2.04 -29.86 6.78
C ARG A 44 2.77 -28.60 6.27
N ARG A 45 4.10 -28.58 6.34
CA ARG A 45 4.92 -27.49 5.83
C ARG A 45 4.66 -27.25 4.35
N ARG A 46 4.69 -28.32 3.52
CA ARG A 46 4.42 -28.21 2.08
C ARG A 46 3.04 -27.64 1.80
N HIS A 47 2.02 -28.03 2.59
CA HIS A 47 0.67 -27.51 2.45
C HIS A 47 0.61 -26.01 2.81
N GLU A 48 1.14 -25.60 3.96
CA GLU A 48 1.16 -24.21 4.40
C GLU A 48 1.95 -23.31 3.45
N GLU A 49 3.09 -23.78 2.91
CA GLU A 49 3.89 -23.06 1.91
C GLU A 49 3.13 -22.90 0.59
N LYS A 50 2.40 -23.93 0.14
CA LYS A 50 1.57 -23.85 -1.07
C LYS A 50 0.44 -22.87 -0.88
N GLU A 51 -0.25 -22.90 0.25
CA GLU A 51 -1.32 -21.95 0.58
C GLU A 51 -0.79 -20.52 0.67
N SER A 52 0.35 -20.33 1.35
CA SER A 52 1.00 -19.01 1.44
C SER A 52 1.39 -18.47 0.08
N THR A 53 1.88 -19.34 -0.81
CA THR A 53 2.23 -18.96 -2.19
C THR A 53 1.00 -18.57 -3.00
N ALA A 54 -0.09 -19.35 -2.91
CA ALA A 54 -1.34 -19.03 -3.60
C ALA A 54 -1.90 -17.68 -3.14
N LYS A 55 -1.97 -17.44 -1.83
CA LYS A 55 -2.40 -16.14 -1.29
C LYS A 55 -1.50 -14.99 -1.69
N ALA A 56 -0.17 -15.21 -1.75
CA ALA A 56 0.74 -14.18 -2.23
C ALA A 56 0.49 -13.82 -3.69
N MET A 57 0.20 -14.82 -4.54
CA MET A 57 -0.19 -14.58 -5.94
C MET A 57 -1.51 -13.83 -6.05
N ASP A 58 -2.53 -14.13 -5.22
CA ASP A 58 -3.80 -13.39 -5.19
C ASP A 58 -3.60 -11.89 -4.89
N TYR A 59 -2.67 -11.55 -3.97
CA TYR A 59 -2.34 -10.15 -3.70
C TYR A 59 -1.61 -9.51 -4.88
N LEU A 60 -0.68 -10.21 -5.52
CA LEU A 60 0.02 -9.72 -6.72
C LEU A 60 -0.95 -9.47 -7.87
N GLU A 61 -1.90 -10.39 -8.10
CA GLU A 61 -2.95 -10.26 -9.10
C GLU A 61 -3.85 -9.04 -8.83
N LEU A 62 -4.27 -8.83 -7.58
CA LEU A 62 -5.06 -7.66 -7.19
C LEU A 62 -4.35 -6.35 -7.57
N PHE A 63 -3.02 -6.30 -7.38
CA PHE A 63 -2.21 -5.14 -7.72
C PHE A 63 -1.71 -5.15 -9.18
N GLY A 64 -2.06 -6.15 -10.00
CA GLY A 64 -1.69 -6.24 -11.42
C GLY A 64 -0.19 -6.37 -11.65
N VAL A 65 0.50 -7.11 -10.78
CA VAL A 65 1.96 -7.34 -10.85
C VAL A 65 2.35 -8.82 -10.77
N ASP A 66 1.36 -9.72 -10.88
CA ASP A 66 1.53 -11.18 -10.87
C ASP A 66 2.40 -11.70 -12.02
N GLN A 67 2.33 -11.08 -13.20
CA GLN A 67 3.20 -11.39 -14.34
C GLN A 67 4.69 -11.18 -14.04
N PHE A 68 5.03 -10.41 -13.02
CA PHE A 68 6.40 -10.16 -12.58
C PHE A 68 6.81 -11.05 -11.39
N ALA A 69 5.97 -12.00 -10.95
CA ALA A 69 6.15 -12.77 -9.71
C ALA A 69 7.56 -13.36 -9.52
N HIS A 70 8.17 -13.86 -10.60
CA HIS A 70 9.48 -14.51 -10.59
C HIS A 70 10.65 -13.59 -10.98
N GLN A 71 10.39 -12.33 -11.26
CA GLN A 71 11.43 -11.35 -11.57
C GLN A 71 11.96 -10.69 -10.29
N LEU A 72 13.22 -10.27 -10.33
CA LEU A 72 13.78 -9.41 -9.28
C LEU A 72 13.04 -8.08 -9.26
N VAL A 73 12.73 -7.58 -8.08
CA VAL A 73 11.97 -6.33 -7.92
C VAL A 73 12.67 -5.12 -8.55
N THR A 74 14.01 -5.16 -8.60
CA THR A 74 14.82 -4.10 -9.22
C THR A 74 14.65 -3.98 -10.73
N ASN A 75 14.10 -5.01 -11.39
CA ASN A 75 13.86 -5.00 -12.84
C ASN A 75 12.51 -4.38 -13.22
N LEU A 76 11.69 -4.04 -12.22
CA LEU A 76 10.36 -3.49 -12.45
C LEU A 76 10.42 -1.95 -12.60
N PRO A 77 9.51 -1.36 -13.39
CA PRO A 77 9.24 0.07 -13.36
C PRO A 77 8.83 0.53 -11.94
N TYR A 78 9.08 1.80 -11.63
CA TYR A 78 8.82 2.38 -10.31
C TYR A 78 7.39 2.15 -9.82
N GLY A 79 6.38 2.42 -10.65
CA GLY A 79 4.97 2.20 -10.30
C GLY A 79 4.65 0.74 -9.97
N ALA A 80 5.25 -0.22 -10.67
CA ALA A 80 5.11 -1.64 -10.37
C ALA A 80 5.79 -2.02 -9.05
N GLN A 81 6.97 -1.47 -8.74
CA GLN A 81 7.61 -1.66 -7.44
C GLN A 81 6.74 -1.15 -6.28
N ARG A 82 6.08 0.01 -6.45
CA ARG A 82 5.14 0.56 -5.48
C ARG A 82 3.94 -0.37 -5.25
N ARG A 83 3.41 -0.97 -6.32
CA ARG A 83 2.32 -1.95 -6.25
C ARG A 83 2.76 -3.23 -5.49
N VAL A 84 4.00 -3.69 -5.68
CA VAL A 84 4.58 -4.82 -4.91
C VAL A 84 4.68 -4.47 -3.43
N GLU A 85 5.10 -3.26 -3.08
CA GLU A 85 5.18 -2.81 -1.68
C GLU A 85 3.80 -2.83 -1.01
N MET A 86 2.76 -2.37 -1.71
CA MET A 86 1.39 -2.39 -1.21
C MET A 86 0.85 -3.83 -1.08
N ALA A 87 1.10 -4.69 -2.07
CA ALA A 87 0.77 -6.11 -2.00
C ALA A 87 1.42 -6.78 -0.79
N ARG A 88 2.70 -6.45 -0.51
CA ARG A 88 3.42 -6.93 0.67
C ARG A 88 2.79 -6.44 1.98
N ALA A 89 2.41 -5.16 2.06
CA ALA A 89 1.74 -4.63 3.25
C ALA A 89 0.39 -5.32 3.49
N LEU A 90 -0.39 -5.53 2.42
CA LEU A 90 -1.68 -6.22 2.48
C LEU A 90 -1.54 -7.71 2.84
N ALA A 91 -0.44 -8.35 2.45
CA ALA A 91 -0.18 -9.77 2.73
C ALA A 91 0.03 -10.10 4.22
N THR A 92 0.15 -9.09 5.08
CA THR A 92 0.12 -9.27 6.54
C THR A 92 -1.30 -9.51 7.07
N ASP A 93 -2.33 -9.54 6.23
CA ASP A 93 -3.76 -9.61 6.55
C ASP A 93 -4.14 -8.54 7.61
N PRO A 94 -3.94 -7.24 7.30
CA PRO A 94 -4.21 -6.18 8.26
C PRO A 94 -5.71 -5.87 8.34
N LYS A 95 -6.13 -5.22 9.44
CA LYS A 95 -7.43 -4.56 9.57
C LYS A 95 -7.34 -3.07 9.19
N VAL A 96 -6.17 -2.50 9.41
CA VAL A 96 -5.86 -1.10 9.09
C VAL A 96 -4.64 -1.07 8.19
N LEU A 97 -4.74 -0.35 7.07
CA LEU A 97 -3.64 -0.14 6.13
C LEU A 97 -3.23 1.34 6.16
N LEU A 98 -1.98 1.59 6.56
CA LEU A 98 -1.40 2.93 6.55
C LEU A 98 -0.64 3.12 5.23
N LEU A 99 -1.07 4.07 4.43
CA LEU A 99 -0.48 4.41 3.14
C LEU A 99 0.19 5.79 3.24
N ASP A 100 1.49 5.81 3.04
CA ASP A 100 2.32 7.01 3.15
C ASP A 100 2.77 7.43 1.74
N GLU A 101 2.12 8.46 1.20
CA GLU A 101 2.31 9.01 -0.15
C GLU A 101 2.40 7.92 -1.25
N PRO A 102 1.40 7.02 -1.37
CA PRO A 102 1.50 5.86 -2.24
C PRO A 102 1.58 6.20 -3.73
N THR A 103 1.25 7.44 -4.12
CA THR A 103 1.17 7.85 -5.53
C THR A 103 2.33 8.73 -6.00
N VAL A 104 3.30 9.03 -5.13
CA VAL A 104 4.50 9.81 -5.50
C VAL A 104 5.25 9.17 -6.67
N GLY A 105 5.66 9.98 -7.65
CA GLY A 105 6.41 9.55 -8.83
C GLY A 105 5.59 8.83 -9.90
N MET A 106 4.27 8.72 -9.75
CA MET A 106 3.38 8.10 -10.73
C MET A 106 2.91 9.08 -11.81
N THR A 107 2.77 8.58 -13.04
CA THR A 107 2.08 9.29 -14.12
C THR A 107 0.58 9.42 -13.80
N PRO A 108 -0.15 10.32 -14.50
CA PRO A 108 -1.60 10.45 -14.31
C PRO A 108 -2.38 9.13 -14.52
N GLU A 109 -1.96 8.31 -15.50
CA GLU A 109 -2.57 7.01 -15.78
C GLU A 109 -2.31 6.00 -14.65
N GLU A 110 -1.04 5.89 -14.21
CA GLU A 110 -0.66 5.01 -13.10
C GLU A 110 -1.36 5.39 -11.79
N LEU A 111 -1.57 6.71 -11.58
CA LEU A 111 -2.29 7.24 -10.43
C LEU A 111 -3.76 6.78 -10.42
N MET A 112 -4.45 6.88 -11.56
CA MET A 112 -5.85 6.41 -11.65
C MET A 112 -5.97 4.92 -11.42
N ASP A 113 -5.07 4.14 -11.99
CA ASP A 113 -5.02 2.70 -11.75
C ASP A 113 -4.76 2.39 -10.26
N MET A 114 -3.87 3.13 -9.61
CA MET A 114 -3.58 2.95 -8.18
C MET A 114 -4.80 3.25 -7.32
N ILE A 115 -5.54 4.34 -7.59
CA ILE A 115 -6.80 4.67 -6.90
C ILE A 115 -7.78 3.50 -7.00
N LEU A 116 -7.97 2.95 -8.20
CA LEU A 116 -8.89 1.83 -8.42
C LEU A 116 -8.47 0.57 -7.65
N VAL A 117 -7.18 0.27 -7.62
CA VAL A 117 -6.66 -0.91 -6.89
C VAL A 117 -6.80 -0.74 -5.38
N VAL A 118 -6.52 0.46 -4.83
CA VAL A 118 -6.69 0.75 -3.40
C VAL A 118 -8.17 0.61 -3.00
N ARG A 119 -9.09 1.12 -3.82
CA ARG A 119 -10.54 0.98 -3.60
C ARG A 119 -10.96 -0.49 -3.61
N LYS A 120 -10.53 -1.26 -4.60
CA LYS A 120 -10.78 -2.72 -4.66
C LYS A 120 -10.23 -3.45 -3.43
N ALA A 121 -9.04 -3.09 -2.95
CA ALA A 121 -8.46 -3.69 -1.75
C ALA A 121 -9.30 -3.35 -0.51
N HIS A 122 -9.72 -2.08 -0.34
CA HIS A 122 -10.61 -1.65 0.73
C HIS A 122 -11.91 -2.48 0.76
N GLU A 123 -12.60 -2.58 -0.37
CA GLU A 123 -13.87 -3.31 -0.50
C GLU A 123 -13.69 -4.82 -0.26
N ARG A 124 -12.70 -5.44 -0.94
CA ARG A 124 -12.48 -6.90 -0.88
C ARG A 124 -12.12 -7.40 0.52
N PHE A 125 -11.34 -6.62 1.27
CA PHE A 125 -10.81 -7.03 2.58
C PHE A 125 -11.42 -6.28 3.75
N ASN A 126 -12.40 -5.41 3.51
CA ASN A 126 -13.03 -4.56 4.54
C ASN A 126 -11.99 -3.84 5.42
N LEU A 127 -11.05 -3.15 4.77
CA LEU A 127 -9.93 -2.47 5.40
C LEU A 127 -10.32 -1.07 5.87
N ALA A 128 -9.91 -0.67 7.06
CA ALA A 128 -9.74 0.75 7.33
C ALA A 128 -8.44 1.23 6.68
N ILE A 129 -8.49 2.32 5.92
CA ILE A 129 -7.31 2.91 5.28
C ILE A 129 -7.05 4.28 5.91
N PHE A 130 -5.81 4.48 6.37
CA PHE A 130 -5.30 5.78 6.76
C PHE A 130 -4.27 6.21 5.71
N LEU A 131 -4.58 7.31 5.01
CA LEU A 131 -3.83 7.81 3.88
C LEU A 131 -3.15 9.14 4.22
N ILE A 132 -1.86 9.25 3.96
CA ILE A 132 -1.13 10.52 3.92
C ILE A 132 -0.89 10.83 2.45
N GLU A 133 -1.40 11.97 1.98
CA GLU A 133 -1.30 12.41 0.59
C GLU A 133 -1.38 13.92 0.48
N HIS A 134 -0.72 14.46 -0.53
CA HIS A 134 -0.78 15.87 -0.89
C HIS A 134 -1.50 16.13 -2.22
N ARG A 135 -1.79 15.08 -2.99
CA ARG A 135 -2.55 15.17 -4.24
C ARG A 135 -4.05 15.17 -3.95
N LEU A 136 -4.68 16.33 -4.08
CA LEU A 136 -6.11 16.51 -3.78
C LEU A 136 -7.03 15.53 -4.52
N ARG A 137 -6.67 15.17 -5.77
CA ARG A 137 -7.42 14.17 -6.54
C ARG A 137 -7.47 12.81 -5.86
N VAL A 138 -6.34 12.33 -5.32
CA VAL A 138 -6.28 11.04 -4.62
C VAL A 138 -7.10 11.08 -3.33
N VAL A 139 -6.94 12.17 -2.56
CA VAL A 139 -7.71 12.40 -1.33
C VAL A 139 -9.20 12.40 -1.61
N ARG A 140 -9.65 13.11 -2.64
CA ARG A 140 -11.07 13.19 -3.03
C ARG A 140 -11.66 11.85 -3.45
N GLU A 141 -10.87 11.02 -4.15
CA GLU A 141 -11.33 9.72 -4.65
C GLU A 141 -11.34 8.61 -3.59
N LEU A 142 -10.48 8.70 -2.56
CA LEU A 142 -10.29 7.62 -1.60
C LEU A 142 -10.78 7.93 -0.19
N CYS A 143 -10.82 9.20 0.22
CA CYS A 143 -11.09 9.57 1.60
C CYS A 143 -12.54 10.00 1.81
N GLN A 144 -13.13 9.61 2.95
CA GLN A 144 -14.42 10.10 3.42
C GLN A 144 -14.26 11.27 4.40
N ASN A 145 -13.18 11.27 5.17
CA ASN A 145 -12.81 12.34 6.11
C ASN A 145 -11.33 12.71 5.93
N VAL A 146 -11.03 13.99 6.02
CA VAL A 146 -9.71 14.57 5.78
C VAL A 146 -9.36 15.52 6.91
N GLN A 147 -8.12 15.43 7.38
CA GLN A 147 -7.51 16.40 8.26
C GLN A 147 -6.36 17.09 7.54
N THR A 148 -6.34 18.41 7.51
CA THR A 148 -5.21 19.18 6.98
C THR A 148 -4.30 19.59 8.13
N LEU A 149 -3.01 19.22 8.03
CA LEU A 149 -1.98 19.56 9.00
C LEU A 149 -1.07 20.64 8.44
N VAL A 150 -0.80 21.67 9.27
CA VAL A 150 0.20 22.71 9.01
C VAL A 150 1.09 22.81 10.24
N PHE A 151 2.39 22.65 10.08
CA PHE A 151 3.36 22.62 11.17
C PHE A 151 3.01 21.69 12.34
N GLY A 152 2.32 20.56 12.05
CA GLY A 152 1.92 19.57 13.05
C GLY A 152 0.59 19.86 13.76
N GLU A 153 -0.07 20.96 13.43
CA GLU A 153 -1.40 21.31 13.95
C GLU A 153 -2.48 21.03 12.92
N VAL A 154 -3.61 20.46 13.36
CA VAL A 154 -4.79 20.25 12.51
C VAL A 154 -5.51 21.60 12.37
N ILE A 155 -5.50 22.15 11.16
CA ILE A 155 -6.15 23.46 10.89
C ILE A 155 -7.59 23.32 10.42
N VAL A 156 -7.93 22.21 9.73
CA VAL A 156 -9.27 21.91 9.22
C VAL A 156 -9.49 20.40 9.22
N GLU A 157 -10.71 19.98 9.54
CA GLU A 157 -11.21 18.62 9.41
C GLU A 157 -12.58 18.64 8.75
N GLY A 158 -12.86 17.69 7.86
CA GLY A 158 -14.15 17.56 7.17
C GLY A 158 -14.09 16.62 5.98
N THR A 159 -15.11 16.65 5.15
CA THR A 159 -15.11 15.95 3.86
C THR A 159 -14.06 16.55 2.91
N PRO A 160 -13.59 15.79 1.88
CA PRO A 160 -12.66 16.32 0.90
C PRO A 160 -13.10 17.64 0.26
N ASP A 161 -14.39 17.79 -0.08
CA ASP A 161 -14.93 19.00 -0.70
C ASP A 161 -14.95 20.19 0.28
N GLU A 162 -15.28 19.96 1.56
CA GLU A 162 -15.25 21.02 2.60
C GLU A 162 -13.83 21.50 2.84
N VAL A 163 -12.87 20.56 2.94
CA VAL A 163 -11.47 20.88 3.19
C VAL A 163 -10.85 21.61 1.99
N GLN A 164 -11.09 21.16 0.77
CA GLN A 164 -10.55 21.78 -0.45
C GLN A 164 -11.02 23.22 -0.64
N ASN A 165 -12.26 23.54 -0.25
CA ASN A 165 -12.84 24.88 -0.41
C ASN A 165 -12.63 25.79 0.83
N ASN A 166 -11.93 25.30 1.85
CA ASN A 166 -11.73 26.09 3.07
C ASN A 166 -10.64 27.16 2.86
N PRO A 167 -10.95 28.45 3.18
CA PRO A 167 -10.00 29.55 2.99
C PRO A 167 -8.66 29.34 3.69
N LYS A 168 -8.63 28.74 4.88
CA LYS A 168 -7.37 28.45 5.61
C LYS A 168 -6.50 27.43 4.89
N VAL A 169 -7.12 26.44 4.24
CA VAL A 169 -6.40 25.43 3.45
C VAL A 169 -5.84 26.07 2.19
N ILE A 170 -6.66 26.86 1.48
CA ILE A 170 -6.25 27.60 0.28
C ILE A 170 -5.07 28.53 0.61
N GLU A 171 -5.16 29.30 1.69
CA GLU A 171 -4.10 30.21 2.14
C GLU A 171 -2.79 29.46 2.46
N ALA A 172 -2.88 28.33 3.17
CA ALA A 172 -1.73 27.50 3.50
C ALA A 172 -1.05 26.89 2.26
N TYR A 173 -1.82 26.54 1.24
CA TYR A 173 -1.28 26.02 -0.03
C TYR A 173 -0.72 27.12 -0.95
N ILE A 174 -1.38 28.30 -1.03
CA ILE A 174 -0.97 29.41 -1.88
C ILE A 174 0.21 30.16 -1.26
N GLY A 175 0.28 30.25 0.10
CA GLY A 175 1.38 30.92 0.81
C GLY A 175 2.72 30.23 0.67
N ASP A 176 2.75 28.94 0.29
CA ASP A 176 3.97 28.11 0.26
C ASP A 176 4.48 27.78 -1.15
N LYS A 177 3.73 28.05 -2.24
CA LYS A 177 4.17 27.73 -3.61
C LYS A 177 3.41 28.46 -4.74
N GLU A 178 4.17 28.86 -5.77
CA GLU A 178 3.72 28.76 -7.16
C GLU A 178 3.16 27.34 -7.40
N ILE A 179 1.84 27.25 -7.61
CA ILE A 179 1.14 25.96 -7.74
C ILE A 179 1.31 25.48 -9.18
N ASP A 180 2.02 24.38 -9.39
CA ASP A 180 1.88 23.54 -10.57
C ASP A 180 0.51 22.83 -10.53
N PHE A 181 -0.38 23.26 -11.45
CA PHE A 181 -1.69 22.65 -11.71
C PHE A 181 -1.56 21.40 -12.59
#